data_ea176921b7cb5b504963253c0535efb8
#
_entry.id   ea176921b7cb5b504963253c0535efb8
#
_cell.length_a   1.000
_cell.length_b   1.000
_cell.length_c   1.000
_cell.angle_alpha   90.00
_cell.angle_beta   90.00
_cell.angle_gamma   90.00
#
_symmetry.space_group_name_H-M   'P 1'
#
loop_
_entity.id
_entity.type
_entity.pdbx_description
1 polymer ?
#
loop_
_entity_poly.entity_id
_entity_poly.type
_entity_poly.pdbx_seq_one_letter_code
_entity_poly.pdbx_strand_id
1 'polypeptide(L)'
;HDIKSDGKGYCHVAIVNPEFNNGQGIGVYLRYRQKELHRFGQWKNMAAGAYVCGLEPANCSVQGRAHDREDGALLFLKPGEEKHYYLELTVLPDNQAIQEVLKIIQGK
;
A
#
# COMPACT_ATOMS: atom_id res chain seq x y z
N HIS A 1 -0.24 -8.73 5.90
CA HIS A 1 -1.64 -8.67 5.48
C HIS A 1 -1.80 -8.76 3.98
N ASP A 2 -2.86 -9.39 3.59
CA ASP A 2 -3.28 -9.43 2.19
C ASP A 2 -4.45 -8.47 2.01
N ILE A 3 -4.36 -7.64 0.98
CA ILE A 3 -5.43 -6.69 0.62
C ILE A 3 -6.16 -7.24 -0.59
N LYS A 4 -7.50 -7.20 -0.54
CA LYS A 4 -8.30 -7.67 -1.66
C LYS A 4 -8.18 -6.70 -2.84
N SER A 5 -8.02 -7.28 -4.03
CA SER A 5 -8.01 -6.49 -5.26
C SER A 5 -9.43 -6.14 -5.70
N ASP A 6 -9.52 -5.14 -6.56
CA ASP A 6 -10.77 -4.82 -7.26
C ASP A 6 -11.00 -5.83 -8.39
N GLY A 7 -12.05 -5.64 -9.16
CA GLY A 7 -12.37 -6.55 -10.27
C GLY A 7 -11.35 -6.58 -11.39
N LYS A 8 -10.39 -5.65 -11.40
CA LYS A 8 -9.34 -5.55 -12.41
C LYS A 8 -7.97 -5.97 -11.90
N GLY A 9 -7.89 -6.46 -10.66
CA GLY A 9 -6.65 -6.92 -10.05
C GLY A 9 -5.82 -5.84 -9.35
N TYR A 10 -6.38 -4.67 -9.11
CA TYR A 10 -5.69 -3.59 -8.41
C TYR A 10 -6.08 -3.54 -6.95
N CYS A 11 -5.09 -3.27 -6.10
CA CYS A 11 -5.30 -2.96 -4.70
C CYS A 11 -5.26 -1.44 -4.51
N HIS A 12 -6.12 -0.93 -3.63
CA HIS A 12 -6.25 0.49 -3.36
C HIS A 12 -6.06 0.75 -1.89
N VAL A 13 -5.11 1.61 -1.56
CA VAL A 13 -4.79 1.99 -0.17
C VAL A 13 -4.68 3.49 -0.09
N ALA A 14 -5.20 4.08 0.98
CA ALA A 14 -5.07 5.51 1.22
C ALA A 14 -4.75 5.78 2.67
N ILE A 15 -3.90 6.77 2.90
CA ILE A 15 -3.69 7.37 4.21
C ILE A 15 -4.17 8.80 4.12
N VAL A 16 -5.09 9.18 5.01
CA VAL A 16 -5.71 10.50 4.96
C VAL A 16 -5.71 11.15 6.33
N ASN A 17 -5.60 12.47 6.35
CA ASN A 17 -5.81 13.29 7.52
C ASN A 17 -6.82 14.38 7.14
N PRO A 18 -8.11 14.20 7.43
CA PRO A 18 -9.12 15.15 7.00
C PRO A 18 -9.10 16.47 7.77
N GLU A 19 -8.40 16.52 8.89
CA GLU A 19 -8.33 17.72 9.73
C GLU A 19 -7.11 18.59 9.45
N PHE A 20 -6.21 18.14 8.58
CA PHE A 20 -5.00 18.87 8.26
C PHE A 20 -5.32 20.27 7.74
N ASN A 21 -4.55 21.26 8.18
CA ASN A 21 -4.65 22.65 7.74
C ASN A 21 -6.07 23.21 7.92
N ASN A 22 -6.58 23.16 9.16
CA ASN A 22 -7.89 23.67 9.56
C ASN A 22 -9.06 23.03 8.80
N GLY A 23 -8.95 21.74 8.54
CA GLY A 23 -10.03 20.99 7.91
C GLY A 23 -9.95 20.91 6.39
N GLN A 24 -8.87 21.42 5.79
CA GLN A 24 -8.65 21.26 4.36
C GLN A 24 -8.47 19.79 3.99
N GLY A 25 -7.72 19.06 4.81
CA GLY A 25 -7.41 17.66 4.58
C GLY A 25 -6.19 17.45 3.71
N ILE A 26 -5.55 16.31 3.89
CA ILE A 26 -4.44 15.86 3.04
C ILE A 26 -4.41 14.33 3.05
N GLY A 27 -3.92 13.73 2.00
CA GLY A 27 -3.76 12.30 1.95
C GLY A 27 -2.85 11.84 0.83
N VAL A 28 -2.56 10.55 0.86
CA VAL A 28 -1.82 9.86 -0.19
C VAL A 28 -2.60 8.61 -0.57
N TYR A 29 -2.76 8.40 -1.85
CA TYR A 29 -3.44 7.25 -2.40
C TYR A 29 -2.44 6.40 -3.17
N LEU A 30 -2.41 5.09 -2.87
CA LEU A 30 -1.54 4.13 -3.52
C LEU A 30 -2.39 3.08 -4.21
N ARG A 31 -2.10 2.83 -5.49
CA ARG A 31 -2.72 1.77 -6.28
C ARG A 31 -1.61 0.88 -6.85
N TYR A 32 -1.80 -0.42 -6.76
CA TYR A 32 -0.82 -1.37 -7.26
C TYR A 32 -1.51 -2.67 -7.65
N ARG A 33 -0.79 -3.54 -8.38
CA ARG A 33 -1.33 -4.82 -8.82
C ARG A 33 -1.07 -5.91 -7.79
N GLN A 34 -2.13 -6.61 -7.39
CA GLN A 34 -2.04 -7.67 -6.39
C GLN A 34 -1.12 -8.81 -6.86
N LYS A 35 -1.14 -9.14 -8.14
CA LYS A 35 -0.30 -10.22 -8.69
C LYS A 35 1.18 -9.94 -8.51
N GLU A 36 1.58 -8.67 -8.55
CA GLU A 36 2.97 -8.27 -8.44
C GLU A 36 3.41 -8.17 -7.00
N LEU A 37 2.56 -7.61 -6.15
CA LEU A 37 2.84 -7.39 -4.74
C LEU A 37 1.61 -7.84 -3.95
N HIS A 38 1.61 -9.11 -3.53
CA HIS A 38 0.40 -9.70 -2.96
C HIS A 38 0.25 -9.49 -1.45
N ARG A 39 1.27 -8.94 -0.79
CA ARG A 39 1.25 -8.65 0.64
C ARG A 39 1.36 -7.17 0.88
N PHE A 40 0.83 -6.72 2.02
CA PHE A 40 0.88 -5.31 2.38
C PHE A 40 1.21 -5.17 3.85
N GLY A 41 2.21 -4.34 4.16
CA GLY A 41 2.58 -3.96 5.51
C GLY A 41 2.41 -2.47 5.71
N GLN A 42 2.13 -2.07 6.95
CA GLN A 42 2.09 -0.68 7.34
C GLN A 42 2.94 -0.50 8.59
N TRP A 43 3.84 0.46 8.55
CA TRP A 43 4.68 0.77 9.68
C TRP A 43 4.41 2.20 10.12
N LYS A 44 4.25 2.40 11.42
CA LYS A 44 3.98 3.71 11.99
C LYS A 44 4.92 4.00 13.14
N ASN A 45 5.41 5.24 13.20
CA ASN A 45 6.08 5.77 14.37
C ASN A 45 5.40 7.09 14.74
N MET A 46 4.63 7.06 15.81
CA MET A 46 3.83 8.20 16.26
C MET A 46 4.49 8.97 17.40
N ALA A 47 5.76 8.72 17.68
CA ALA A 47 6.49 9.44 18.70
C ALA A 47 6.63 10.92 18.34
N ALA A 48 6.57 11.80 19.35
CA ALA A 48 6.68 13.23 19.13
C ALA A 48 7.99 13.56 18.40
N GLY A 49 7.90 14.36 17.34
CA GLY A 49 9.05 14.74 16.54
C GLY A 49 9.49 13.71 15.52
N ALA A 50 8.80 12.56 15.45
CA ALA A 50 9.16 11.49 14.52
C ALA A 50 7.93 10.83 13.90
N TYR A 51 6.89 11.60 13.61
CA TYR A 51 5.67 11.08 13.02
C TYR A 51 5.95 10.56 11.60
N VAL A 52 5.93 9.25 11.45
CA VAL A 52 6.25 8.61 10.18
C VAL A 52 5.34 7.40 9.96
N CYS A 53 4.98 7.15 8.71
CA CYS A 53 4.18 6.01 8.33
C CYS A 53 4.70 5.43 7.03
N GLY A 54 4.98 4.13 7.02
CA GLY A 54 5.38 3.43 5.81
C GLY A 54 4.23 2.64 5.23
N LEU A 55 4.03 2.78 3.91
CA LEU A 55 3.11 1.94 3.14
C LEU A 55 3.96 0.97 2.34
N GLU A 56 3.83 -0.32 2.65
CA GLU A 56 4.78 -1.31 2.17
C GLU A 56 4.09 -2.47 1.44
N PRO A 57 3.67 -2.25 0.19
CA PRO A 57 3.28 -3.40 -0.62
C PRO A 57 4.51 -4.27 -0.88
N ALA A 58 4.35 -5.58 -0.76
CA ALA A 58 5.48 -6.48 -0.82
C ALA A 58 5.08 -7.84 -1.40
N ASN A 59 6.08 -8.60 -1.80
CA ASN A 59 5.90 -9.99 -2.21
C ASN A 59 6.50 -10.97 -1.20
N CYS A 60 6.74 -10.50 0.02
CA CYS A 60 7.27 -11.32 1.11
C CYS A 60 6.59 -10.92 2.41
N SER A 61 6.72 -11.77 3.44
CA SER A 61 6.21 -11.45 4.76
C SER A 61 7.20 -10.59 5.54
N VAL A 62 6.74 -10.04 6.67
CA VAL A 62 7.62 -9.28 7.58
C VAL A 62 8.39 -10.17 8.52
N GLN A 63 8.22 -11.49 8.44
CA GLN A 63 8.82 -12.43 9.38
C GLN A 63 10.21 -12.91 8.96
N GLY A 64 10.68 -12.45 7.80
CA GLY A 64 12.04 -12.73 7.36
C GLY A 64 12.11 -13.81 6.29
N ARG A 65 13.22 -13.79 5.57
CA ARG A 65 13.43 -14.69 4.44
C ARG A 65 13.48 -16.16 4.85
N ALA A 66 14.09 -16.46 5.98
CA ALA A 66 14.18 -17.84 6.47
C ALA A 66 12.80 -18.42 6.77
N HIS A 67 11.94 -17.62 7.41
CA HIS A 67 10.55 -18.00 7.68
C HIS A 67 9.79 -18.27 6.39
N ASP A 68 9.90 -17.37 5.41
CA ASP A 68 9.21 -17.52 4.13
C ASP A 68 9.68 -18.75 3.37
N ARG A 69 10.97 -19.10 3.51
CA ARG A 69 11.51 -20.32 2.88
C ARG A 69 10.89 -21.57 3.49
N GLU A 70 10.77 -21.63 4.82
CA GLU A 70 10.16 -22.76 5.51
C GLU A 70 8.69 -22.92 5.17
N ASP A 71 7.97 -21.82 5.03
CA ASP A 71 6.54 -21.82 4.67
C ASP A 71 6.27 -22.10 3.20
N GLY A 72 7.32 -22.11 2.37
CA GLY A 72 7.13 -22.19 0.92
C GLY A 72 6.63 -20.90 0.30
N ALA A 73 6.64 -19.79 1.02
CA ALA A 73 6.16 -18.50 0.54
C ALA A 73 7.24 -17.66 -0.13
N LEU A 74 8.50 -18.09 -0.06
CA LEU A 74 9.60 -17.35 -0.64
C LEU A 74 9.56 -17.43 -2.17
N LEU A 75 9.58 -16.26 -2.80
CA LEU A 75 9.59 -16.16 -4.26
C LEU A 75 11.02 -16.04 -4.77
N PHE A 76 11.27 -16.65 -5.92
CA PHE A 76 12.61 -16.68 -6.51
C PHE A 76 12.59 -15.99 -7.87
N LEU A 77 13.70 -15.35 -8.19
CA LEU A 77 13.97 -14.80 -9.50
C LEU A 77 15.04 -15.63 -10.17
N LYS A 78 14.74 -16.18 -11.35
CA LYS A 78 15.73 -17.00 -12.09
C LYS A 78 16.78 -16.10 -12.72
N PRO A 79 18.01 -16.61 -12.95
CA PRO A 79 19.02 -15.82 -13.66
C PRO A 79 18.51 -15.33 -15.01
N GLY A 80 18.66 -14.02 -15.27
CA GLY A 80 18.17 -13.40 -16.50
C GLY A 80 16.70 -13.07 -16.50
N GLU A 81 15.96 -13.51 -15.51
CA GLU A 81 14.52 -13.18 -15.39
C GLU A 81 14.34 -11.77 -14.86
N GLU A 82 13.34 -11.06 -15.41
CA GLU A 82 12.96 -9.73 -14.95
C GLU A 82 11.54 -9.75 -14.40
N LYS A 83 11.31 -8.98 -13.33
CA LYS A 83 9.97 -8.76 -12.80
C LYS A 83 9.65 -7.28 -12.85
N HIS A 84 8.42 -6.96 -13.24
CA HIS A 84 7.97 -5.60 -13.38
C HIS A 84 6.85 -5.30 -12.39
N TYR A 85 6.91 -4.13 -11.77
CA TYR A 85 5.95 -3.72 -10.77
C TYR A 85 5.35 -2.38 -11.17
N TYR A 86 4.04 -2.27 -11.04
CA TYR A 86 3.32 -1.04 -11.35
C TYR A 86 2.73 -0.47 -10.07
N LEU A 87 3.11 0.75 -9.72
CA LEU A 87 2.59 1.45 -8.57
C LEU A 87 2.22 2.87 -8.99
N GLU A 88 1.08 3.36 -8.49
CA GLU A 88 0.68 4.74 -8.66
C GLU A 88 0.53 5.39 -7.30
N LEU A 89 1.21 6.51 -7.10
CA LEU A 89 1.06 7.33 -5.91
C LEU A 89 0.42 8.66 -6.31
N THR A 90 -0.65 9.02 -5.61
CA THR A 90 -1.37 10.27 -5.88
C THR A 90 -1.50 11.05 -4.59
N VAL A 91 -1.14 12.33 -4.62
CA VAL A 91 -1.36 13.21 -3.48
C VAL A 91 -2.81 13.68 -3.50
N LEU A 92 -3.45 13.64 -2.34
CA LEU A 92 -4.83 14.10 -2.15
C LEU A 92 -4.77 15.44 -1.43
N PRO A 93 -4.93 16.57 -2.14
CA PRO A 93 -4.63 17.89 -1.56
C PRO A 93 -5.73 18.44 -0.67
N ASP A 94 -6.93 17.87 -0.70
CA ASP A 94 -8.06 18.37 0.06
C ASP A 94 -9.09 17.26 0.34
N ASN A 95 -10.12 17.61 1.09
CA ASN A 95 -11.16 16.65 1.46
C ASN A 95 -12.00 16.17 0.28
N GLN A 96 -12.16 17.00 -0.75
CA GLN A 96 -12.88 16.56 -1.94
C GLN A 96 -12.15 15.39 -2.62
N ALA A 97 -10.84 15.52 -2.79
CA ALA A 97 -10.02 14.45 -3.36
C ALA A 97 -10.05 13.20 -2.49
N ILE A 98 -10.00 13.38 -1.16
CA ILE A 98 -10.09 12.28 -0.22
C ILE A 98 -11.41 11.53 -0.38
N GLN A 99 -12.54 12.25 -0.45
CA GLN A 99 -13.85 11.62 -0.58
C GLN A 99 -13.99 10.85 -1.89
N GLU A 100 -13.43 11.35 -2.98
CA GLU A 100 -13.45 10.65 -4.26
C GLU A 100 -12.70 9.32 -4.19
N VAL A 101 -11.53 9.30 -3.53
CA VAL A 101 -10.74 8.07 -3.37
C VAL A 101 -11.44 7.10 -2.45
N LEU A 102 -12.02 7.57 -1.34
CA LEU A 102 -12.75 6.69 -0.42
C LEU A 102 -13.93 6.00 -1.11
N LYS A 103 -14.59 6.68 -2.03
CA LYS A 103 -15.66 6.06 -2.83
C LYS A 103 -15.12 4.93 -3.70
N ILE A 104 -13.96 5.12 -4.31
CA ILE A 104 -13.32 4.07 -5.11
C ILE A 104 -12.99 2.85 -4.25
N ILE A 105 -12.43 3.08 -3.07
CA ILE A 105 -12.05 1.98 -2.16
C ILE A 105 -13.27 1.23 -1.65
N GLN A 106 -14.34 1.95 -1.31
CA GLN A 106 -15.55 1.34 -0.76
C GLN A 106 -16.42 0.67 -1.82
N GLY A 107 -16.33 1.12 -3.06
CA GLY A 107 -17.18 0.65 -4.15
C GLY A 107 -16.76 -0.68 -4.78
N LYS A 108 -15.66 -1.27 -4.35
CA LYS A 108 -15.16 -2.52 -4.93
C LYS A 108 -15.73 -3.77 -4.29
#